data_e8999928330242e7c79ed890e595837c
#
_entry.id   e8999928330242e7c79ed890e595837c
#
_cell.length_a   1.000
_cell.length_b   1.000
_cell.length_c   1.000
_cell.angle_alpha   90.00
_cell.angle_beta   90.00
_cell.angle_gamma   90.00
#
_symmetry.space_group_name_H-M   'P 1'
#
loop_
_entity.id
_entity.type
_entity.pdbx_description
1 polymer ?
#
loop_
_entity_poly.entity_id
_entity_poly.type
_entity_poly.pdbx_seq_one_letter_code
_entity_poly.pdbx_strand_id
1 'polypeptide(L)'
;MTILMDFREAMNRQLVTALRSHPGVELETTTLKTGDFLIDNILLIERKTFTDFVLSIKDGRLFRQAVRLANAKKVTTMILEGTSGDIKAIGMKREALQGALICLSLKFNLPVLRSMSPKETAWLIVASAGQCKSTRRPEKFHFPVRLPPKEQIFINNSSLSCKGFPGSVPKEQNYC
;
A
#
# COMPACT_ATOMS: atom_id res chain seq x y z
N MET A 1 7.01 -9.42 -19.45
CA MET A 1 7.00 -8.91 -18.06
C MET A 1 6.65 -10.09 -17.16
N THR A 2 7.55 -10.41 -16.24
CA THR A 2 7.35 -11.52 -15.30
C THR A 2 6.78 -11.00 -14.00
N ILE A 3 5.65 -11.56 -13.58
CA ILE A 3 4.99 -11.25 -12.30
C ILE A 3 5.04 -12.50 -11.43
N LEU A 4 5.78 -12.42 -10.33
CA LEU A 4 5.73 -13.41 -9.27
C LEU A 4 4.62 -13.02 -8.31
N MET A 5 3.61 -13.87 -8.18
CA MET A 5 2.44 -13.66 -7.33
C MET A 5 2.50 -14.60 -6.14
N ASP A 6 2.27 -14.08 -4.94
CA ASP A 6 2.17 -14.92 -3.75
C ASP A 6 0.98 -15.90 -3.86
N PHE A 7 1.16 -17.13 -3.37
CA PHE A 7 0.15 -18.18 -3.48
C PHE A 7 -1.20 -17.81 -2.81
N ARG A 8 -1.19 -16.93 -1.82
CA ARG A 8 -2.40 -16.43 -1.14
C ARG A 8 -3.32 -15.67 -2.08
N GLU A 9 -2.75 -14.94 -3.06
CA GLU A 9 -3.50 -14.20 -4.07
C GLU A 9 -4.03 -15.10 -5.19
N ALA A 10 -3.52 -16.32 -5.35
CA ALA A 10 -3.97 -17.27 -6.37
C ALA A 10 -5.45 -17.67 -6.22
N MET A 11 -6.02 -17.52 -5.03
CA MET A 11 -7.45 -17.78 -4.76
C MET A 11 -8.35 -16.69 -5.34
N ASN A 12 -7.84 -15.51 -5.65
CA ASN A 12 -8.59 -14.44 -6.29
C ASN A 12 -8.67 -14.66 -7.81
N ARG A 13 -9.62 -15.50 -8.24
CA ARG A 13 -9.79 -15.89 -9.66
C ARG A 13 -9.96 -14.69 -10.58
N GLN A 14 -10.68 -13.65 -10.16
CA GLN A 14 -10.91 -12.46 -10.99
C GLN A 14 -9.60 -11.70 -11.24
N LEU A 15 -8.77 -11.53 -10.23
CA LEU A 15 -7.47 -10.88 -10.34
C LEU A 15 -6.52 -11.71 -11.23
N VAL A 16 -6.44 -13.01 -10.98
CA VAL A 16 -5.59 -13.94 -11.77
C VAL A 16 -5.98 -13.93 -13.24
N THR A 17 -7.29 -14.03 -13.55
CA THR A 17 -7.78 -13.98 -14.93
C THR A 17 -7.46 -12.65 -15.58
N ALA A 18 -7.66 -11.53 -14.86
CA ALA A 18 -7.35 -10.21 -15.38
C ALA A 18 -5.84 -10.04 -15.65
N LEU A 19 -4.95 -10.50 -14.77
CA LEU A 19 -3.51 -10.45 -15.00
C LEU A 19 -3.09 -11.28 -16.22
N ARG A 20 -3.61 -12.49 -16.34
CA ARG A 20 -3.29 -13.37 -17.48
C ARG A 20 -3.82 -12.87 -18.82
N SER A 21 -4.85 -12.03 -18.81
CA SER A 21 -5.41 -11.45 -20.04
C SER A 21 -4.56 -10.31 -20.60
N HIS A 22 -3.60 -9.77 -19.84
CA HIS A 22 -2.73 -8.71 -20.33
C HIS A 22 -1.64 -9.26 -21.24
N PRO A 23 -1.49 -8.73 -22.48
CA PRO A 23 -0.45 -9.18 -23.40
C PRO A 23 0.96 -9.01 -22.81
N GLY A 24 1.80 -10.02 -22.97
CA GLY A 24 3.19 -10.00 -22.52
C GLY A 24 3.39 -10.15 -21.00
N VAL A 25 2.35 -10.53 -20.26
CA VAL A 25 2.45 -10.89 -18.83
C VAL A 25 2.67 -12.39 -18.71
N GLU A 26 3.75 -12.76 -18.02
CA GLU A 26 4.05 -14.10 -17.55
C GLU A 26 3.79 -14.13 -16.04
N LEU A 27 2.73 -14.82 -15.62
CA LEU A 27 2.30 -14.90 -14.23
C LEU A 27 2.71 -16.23 -13.61
N GLU A 28 3.60 -16.16 -12.62
CA GLU A 28 4.06 -17.30 -11.84
C GLU A 28 3.58 -17.20 -10.39
N THR A 29 3.19 -18.34 -9.81
CA THR A 29 2.80 -18.41 -8.40
C THR A 29 3.95 -18.94 -7.56
N THR A 30 4.26 -18.24 -6.47
CA THR A 30 5.35 -18.59 -5.57
C THR A 30 5.03 -18.17 -4.13
N THR A 31 5.94 -18.37 -3.20
CA THR A 31 5.85 -17.84 -1.84
C THR A 31 6.75 -16.64 -1.72
N LEU A 32 6.18 -15.47 -1.46
CA LEU A 32 6.92 -14.23 -1.25
C LEU A 32 7.11 -13.98 0.26
N LYS A 33 8.33 -13.63 0.67
CA LYS A 33 8.62 -13.24 2.06
C LYS A 33 7.96 -11.92 2.46
N THR A 34 7.73 -11.05 1.50
CA THR A 34 7.15 -9.71 1.69
C THR A 34 6.42 -9.30 0.43
N GLY A 35 5.25 -8.66 0.59
CA GLY A 35 4.39 -8.26 -0.52
C GLY A 35 3.63 -9.42 -1.13
N ASP A 36 2.76 -9.10 -2.05
CA ASP A 36 1.89 -10.07 -2.73
C ASP A 36 2.26 -10.23 -4.22
N PHE A 37 2.92 -9.24 -4.82
CA PHE A 37 3.39 -9.28 -6.21
C PHE A 37 4.80 -8.71 -6.30
N LEU A 38 5.68 -9.42 -7.00
CA LEU A 38 7.02 -8.95 -7.36
C LEU A 38 7.16 -8.96 -8.89
N ILE A 39 7.33 -7.78 -9.48
CA ILE A 39 7.36 -7.59 -10.92
C ILE A 39 8.79 -7.31 -11.39
N ASP A 40 9.28 -8.12 -12.34
CA ASP A 40 10.62 -8.03 -12.96
C ASP A 40 11.75 -7.81 -11.95
N ASN A 41 11.58 -8.29 -10.73
CA ASN A 41 12.49 -8.10 -9.59
C ASN A 41 12.76 -6.62 -9.19
N ILE A 42 11.93 -5.69 -9.66
CA ILE A 42 12.09 -4.24 -9.47
C ILE A 42 11.00 -3.67 -8.57
N LEU A 43 9.75 -3.99 -8.83
CA LEU A 43 8.57 -3.44 -8.15
C LEU A 43 7.92 -4.50 -7.26
N LEU A 44 7.78 -4.16 -5.98
CA LEU A 44 7.10 -4.98 -4.98
C LEU A 44 5.77 -4.32 -4.59
N ILE A 45 4.68 -5.06 -4.71
CA ILE A 45 3.33 -4.57 -4.43
C ILE A 45 2.71 -5.40 -3.30
N GLU A 46 2.14 -4.72 -2.32
CA GLU A 46 1.21 -5.28 -1.34
C GLU A 46 -0.21 -4.93 -1.76
N ARG A 47 -1.08 -5.92 -1.93
CA ARG A 47 -2.51 -5.72 -2.14
C ARG A 47 -3.24 -5.86 -0.82
N LYS A 48 -4.17 -4.97 -0.56
CA LYS A 48 -4.96 -5.03 0.65
C LYS A 48 -6.40 -4.60 0.37
N THR A 49 -7.38 -5.43 0.74
CA THR A 49 -8.77 -5.01 0.68
C THR A 49 -9.05 -3.96 1.75
N PHE A 50 -10.10 -3.15 1.57
CA PHE A 50 -10.51 -2.18 2.59
C PHE A 50 -10.77 -2.83 3.95
N THR A 51 -11.45 -3.96 3.93
CA THR A 51 -11.74 -4.74 5.14
C THR A 51 -10.47 -5.14 5.85
N ASP A 52 -9.52 -5.74 5.13
CA ASP A 52 -8.23 -6.15 5.71
C ASP A 52 -7.38 -4.96 6.16
N PHE A 53 -7.49 -3.83 5.45
CA PHE A 53 -6.81 -2.60 5.84
C PHE A 53 -7.28 -2.13 7.22
N VAL A 54 -8.60 -2.04 7.41
CA VAL A 54 -9.18 -1.62 8.69
C VAL A 54 -8.87 -2.60 9.81
N LEU A 55 -9.00 -3.89 9.57
CA LEU A 55 -8.63 -4.91 10.55
C LEU A 55 -7.15 -4.82 10.91
N SER A 56 -6.29 -4.61 9.92
CA SER A 56 -4.84 -4.50 10.16
C SER A 56 -4.42 -3.21 10.86
N ILE A 57 -5.23 -2.14 10.80
CA ILE A 57 -5.04 -0.96 11.65
C ILE A 57 -5.34 -1.31 13.11
N LYS A 58 -6.49 -1.97 13.36
CA LYS A 58 -6.97 -2.32 14.72
C LYS A 58 -5.99 -3.22 15.46
N ASP A 59 -5.39 -4.18 14.79
CA ASP A 59 -4.45 -5.16 15.37
C ASP A 59 -2.97 -4.78 15.21
N GLY A 60 -2.68 -3.61 14.64
CA GLY A 60 -1.32 -3.09 14.46
C GLY A 60 -0.49 -3.82 13.39
N ARG A 61 -1.05 -4.77 12.65
CA ARG A 61 -0.33 -5.49 11.57
C ARG A 61 0.07 -4.58 10.42
N LEU A 62 -0.76 -3.56 10.10
CA LEU A 62 -0.52 -2.65 8.99
C LEU A 62 0.87 -2.02 9.06
N PHE A 63 1.24 -1.48 10.21
CA PHE A 63 2.51 -0.78 10.37
C PHE A 63 3.70 -1.73 10.37
N ARG A 64 3.54 -2.95 10.91
CA ARG A 64 4.59 -3.99 10.80
C ARG A 64 4.82 -4.43 9.36
N GLN A 65 3.77 -4.53 8.55
CA GLN A 65 3.88 -4.79 7.11
C GLN A 65 4.56 -3.62 6.39
N ALA A 66 4.15 -2.38 6.68
CA ALA A 66 4.74 -1.18 6.11
C ALA A 66 6.25 -1.08 6.37
N VAL A 67 6.71 -1.41 7.59
CA VAL A 67 8.15 -1.47 7.92
C VAL A 67 8.88 -2.48 7.03
N ARG A 68 8.32 -3.68 6.83
CA ARG A 68 8.96 -4.69 5.97
C ARG A 68 9.04 -4.24 4.52
N LEU A 69 7.96 -3.62 4.00
CA LEU A 69 7.93 -3.08 2.64
C LEU A 69 8.92 -1.94 2.47
N ALA A 70 8.94 -0.98 3.40
CA ALA A 70 9.86 0.16 3.37
C ALA A 70 11.34 -0.26 3.43
N ASN A 71 11.64 -1.38 4.09
CA ASN A 71 12.99 -1.95 4.16
C ASN A 71 13.35 -2.84 2.95
N ALA A 72 12.42 -3.12 2.06
CA ALA A 72 12.71 -3.85 0.84
C ALA A 72 13.61 -3.02 -0.08
N LYS A 73 14.66 -3.63 -0.63
CA LYS A 73 15.58 -2.96 -1.59
C LYS A 73 14.94 -2.91 -2.99
N LYS A 74 13.70 -2.43 -3.09
CA LYS A 74 12.89 -2.39 -4.30
C LYS A 74 12.00 -1.15 -4.29
N VAL A 75 11.47 -0.78 -5.44
CA VAL A 75 10.35 0.16 -5.48
C VAL A 75 9.15 -0.53 -4.83
N THR A 76 8.50 0.11 -3.88
CA THR A 76 7.38 -0.48 -3.15
C THR A 76 6.14 0.39 -3.24
N THR A 77 4.99 -0.25 -3.34
CA THR A 77 3.69 0.42 -3.27
C THR A 77 2.64 -0.49 -2.65
N MET A 78 1.60 0.10 -2.10
CA MET A 78 0.41 -0.63 -1.65
C MET A 78 -0.75 -0.32 -2.59
N ILE A 79 -1.51 -1.34 -2.99
CA ILE A 79 -2.80 -1.16 -3.68
C ILE A 79 -3.90 -1.44 -2.67
N LEU A 80 -4.69 -0.42 -2.38
CA LEU A 80 -5.85 -0.52 -1.49
C LEU A 80 -7.11 -0.68 -2.32
N GLU A 81 -7.63 -1.90 -2.34
CA GLU A 81 -8.80 -2.30 -3.13
C GLU A 81 -10.09 -2.22 -2.34
N GLY A 82 -11.12 -1.64 -2.94
CA GLY A 82 -12.46 -1.56 -2.39
C GLY A 82 -13.15 -0.22 -2.66
N THR A 83 -14.44 -0.18 -2.35
CA THR A 83 -15.32 0.96 -2.61
C THR A 83 -15.58 1.79 -1.35
N SER A 84 -16.17 2.96 -1.51
CA SER A 84 -16.60 3.80 -0.37
C SER A 84 -17.72 3.13 0.46
N GLY A 85 -18.47 2.19 -0.13
CA GLY A 85 -19.47 1.39 0.57
C GLY A 85 -18.85 0.50 1.64
N ASP A 86 -17.70 -0.07 1.35
CA ASP A 86 -16.97 -0.97 2.26
C ASP A 86 -16.50 -0.22 3.51
N ILE A 87 -16.18 1.06 3.40
CA ILE A 87 -15.75 1.90 4.53
C ILE A 87 -16.88 2.09 5.54
N LYS A 88 -18.11 2.34 5.06
CA LYS A 88 -19.28 2.58 5.92
C LYS A 88 -19.65 1.34 6.73
N ALA A 89 -19.47 0.15 6.15
CA ALA A 89 -19.83 -1.12 6.78
C ALA A 89 -18.93 -1.50 7.97
N ILE A 90 -17.72 -0.93 8.07
CA ILE A 90 -16.69 -1.43 8.99
C ILE A 90 -16.60 -0.64 10.31
N GLY A 91 -17.34 0.48 10.43
CA GLY A 91 -17.45 1.24 11.69
C GLY A 91 -16.16 1.86 12.22
N MET A 92 -15.18 2.12 11.35
CA MET A 92 -13.97 2.87 11.72
C MET A 92 -14.14 4.36 11.45
N LYS A 93 -13.66 5.19 12.35
CA LYS A 93 -13.65 6.65 12.16
C LYS A 93 -12.79 7.03 10.95
N ARG A 94 -13.30 7.98 10.16
CA ARG A 94 -12.61 8.46 8.95
C ARG A 94 -11.21 9.00 9.25
N GLU A 95 -11.07 9.70 10.38
CA GLU A 95 -9.80 10.30 10.82
C GLU A 95 -8.74 9.22 11.08
N ALA A 96 -9.13 8.07 11.62
CA ALA A 96 -8.22 6.96 11.84
C ALA A 96 -7.71 6.36 10.52
N LEU A 97 -8.60 6.24 9.52
CA LEU A 97 -8.21 5.80 8.17
C LEU A 97 -7.26 6.78 7.52
N GLN A 98 -7.57 8.08 7.59
CA GLN A 98 -6.73 9.13 7.03
C GLN A 98 -5.37 9.17 7.73
N GLY A 99 -5.34 9.08 9.06
CA GLY A 99 -4.11 9.00 9.84
C GLY A 99 -3.23 7.82 9.44
N ALA A 100 -3.82 6.66 9.19
CA ALA A 100 -3.09 5.49 8.70
C ALA A 100 -2.50 5.73 7.31
N LEU A 101 -3.26 6.31 6.37
CA LEU A 101 -2.80 6.63 5.02
C LEU A 101 -1.66 7.68 5.03
N ILE A 102 -1.79 8.72 5.86
CA ILE A 102 -0.74 9.71 6.06
C ILE A 102 0.53 9.03 6.59
N CYS A 103 0.39 8.16 7.58
CA CYS A 103 1.52 7.43 8.16
C CYS A 103 2.22 6.55 7.11
N LEU A 104 1.46 5.79 6.31
CA LEU A 104 2.03 4.97 5.23
C LEU A 104 2.79 5.83 4.23
N SER A 105 2.18 6.92 3.75
CA SER A 105 2.73 7.73 2.66
C SER A 105 3.91 8.59 3.13
N LEU A 106 3.79 9.28 4.27
CA LEU A 106 4.78 10.26 4.70
C LEU A 106 5.85 9.67 5.64
N LYS A 107 5.46 8.77 6.56
CA LYS A 107 6.41 8.20 7.51
C LYS A 107 7.15 7.00 6.95
N PHE A 108 6.45 6.13 6.24
CA PHE A 108 7.05 4.92 5.65
C PHE A 108 7.46 5.08 4.19
N ASN A 109 7.17 6.25 3.58
CA ASN A 109 7.41 6.51 2.16
C ASN A 109 6.88 5.37 1.27
N LEU A 110 5.71 4.86 1.63
CA LEU A 110 5.00 3.79 0.93
C LEU A 110 3.81 4.40 0.19
N PRO A 111 3.90 4.65 -1.11
CA PRO A 111 2.78 5.13 -1.91
C PRO A 111 1.59 4.19 -1.83
N VAL A 112 0.38 4.75 -1.76
CA VAL A 112 -0.86 3.99 -1.73
C VAL A 112 -1.70 4.32 -2.96
N LEU A 113 -1.89 3.34 -3.83
CA LEU A 113 -2.78 3.43 -4.99
C LEU A 113 -4.17 2.91 -4.60
N ARG A 114 -5.20 3.44 -5.25
CA ARG A 114 -6.58 3.04 -5.02
C ARG A 114 -7.10 2.21 -6.18
N SER A 115 -7.84 1.17 -5.86
CA SER A 115 -8.56 0.35 -6.83
C SER A 115 -9.97 0.05 -6.33
N MET A 116 -10.93 -0.02 -7.21
CA MET A 116 -12.32 -0.36 -6.88
C MET A 116 -12.65 -1.84 -7.14
N SER A 117 -11.78 -2.57 -7.84
CA SER A 117 -12.05 -3.96 -8.24
C SER A 117 -10.77 -4.73 -8.52
N PRO A 118 -10.81 -6.08 -8.47
CA PRO A 118 -9.69 -6.93 -8.86
C PRO A 118 -9.20 -6.69 -10.30
N LYS A 119 -10.10 -6.34 -11.23
CA LYS A 119 -9.76 -6.01 -12.61
C LYS A 119 -8.94 -4.72 -12.69
N GLU A 120 -9.33 -3.70 -11.96
CA GLU A 120 -8.58 -2.44 -11.86
C GLU A 120 -7.24 -2.64 -11.14
N THR A 121 -7.21 -3.48 -10.10
CA THR A 121 -5.98 -3.89 -9.42
C THR A 121 -4.99 -4.52 -10.41
N ALA A 122 -5.44 -5.44 -11.26
CA ALA A 122 -4.59 -6.04 -12.29
C ALA A 122 -4.02 -5.00 -13.25
N TRP A 123 -4.86 -4.06 -13.71
CA TRP A 123 -4.42 -2.95 -14.55
C TRP A 123 -3.37 -2.08 -13.86
N LEU A 124 -3.59 -1.71 -12.59
CA LEU A 124 -2.63 -0.92 -11.81
C LEU A 124 -1.29 -1.63 -11.64
N ILE A 125 -1.29 -2.95 -11.40
CA ILE A 125 -0.07 -3.76 -11.29
C ILE A 125 0.75 -3.64 -12.58
N VAL A 126 0.11 -3.87 -13.74
CA VAL A 126 0.76 -3.82 -15.05
C VAL A 126 1.23 -2.41 -15.40
N ALA A 127 0.36 -1.41 -15.20
CA ALA A 127 0.68 0.00 -15.49
C ALA A 127 1.84 0.52 -14.62
N SER A 128 1.84 0.20 -13.32
CA SER A 128 2.92 0.60 -12.39
C SER A 128 4.26 0.00 -12.80
N ALA A 129 4.28 -1.25 -13.24
CA ALA A 129 5.49 -1.90 -13.73
C ALA A 129 6.04 -1.22 -15.00
N GLY A 130 5.14 -0.83 -15.92
CA GLY A 130 5.51 -0.06 -17.12
C GLY A 130 6.17 1.27 -16.77
N GLN A 131 5.64 2.00 -15.78
CA GLN A 131 6.21 3.26 -15.31
C GLN A 131 7.58 3.07 -14.63
N CYS A 132 7.75 1.99 -13.87
CA CYS A 132 9.05 1.70 -13.22
C CYS A 132 10.16 1.33 -14.21
N LYS A 133 9.80 0.76 -15.37
CA LYS A 133 10.76 0.45 -16.45
C LYS A 133 11.14 1.66 -17.30
N SER A 134 10.26 2.64 -17.37
CA SER A 134 10.50 3.85 -18.16
C SER A 134 11.65 4.65 -17.53
N THR A 135 12.82 4.55 -18.13
CA THR A 135 14.08 5.22 -17.71
C THR A 135 14.05 6.74 -17.90
N ARG A 136 12.96 7.31 -18.33
CA ARG A 136 12.78 8.76 -18.38
C ARG A 136 12.46 9.30 -16.98
N ARG A 137 13.38 9.18 -16.03
CA ARG A 137 13.41 10.14 -14.93
C ARG A 137 13.70 11.50 -15.59
N PRO A 138 12.81 12.49 -15.45
CA PRO A 138 13.21 13.85 -15.77
C PRO A 138 14.41 14.17 -14.87
N GLU A 139 15.56 14.49 -15.46
CA GLU A 139 16.86 14.73 -14.79
C GLU A 139 16.81 15.83 -13.70
N LYS A 140 15.67 16.42 -13.41
CA LYS A 140 15.50 17.59 -12.55
C LYS A 140 14.62 17.40 -11.31
N PHE A 141 14.09 16.22 -11.04
CA PHE A 141 13.43 15.97 -9.74
C PHE A 141 14.40 15.29 -8.77
N HIS A 142 15.39 16.04 -8.35
CA HIS A 142 16.19 15.69 -7.18
C HIS A 142 15.41 16.14 -5.93
N PHE A 143 14.45 15.30 -5.48
CA PHE A 143 14.03 15.40 -4.11
C PHE A 143 15.14 14.75 -3.28
N PRO A 144 15.86 15.52 -2.46
CA PRO A 144 16.71 14.93 -1.46
C PRO A 144 15.79 14.24 -0.45
N VAL A 145 15.51 12.97 -0.67
CA VAL A 145 14.89 12.15 0.36
C VAL A 145 15.94 12.02 1.47
N ARG A 146 15.92 12.94 2.42
CA ARG A 146 16.56 12.72 3.70
C ARG A 146 15.78 11.62 4.39
N LEU A 147 16.21 10.39 4.18
CA LEU A 147 15.84 9.32 5.10
C LEU A 147 16.31 9.78 6.50
N PRO A 148 15.42 9.72 7.51
CA PRO A 148 15.86 9.97 8.88
C PRO A 148 17.00 8.99 9.19
N PRO A 149 18.00 9.39 9.99
CA PRO A 149 19.10 8.52 10.38
C PRO A 149 18.55 7.22 10.94
N LYS A 150 19.17 6.09 10.59
CA LYS A 150 18.76 4.74 11.00
C LYS A 150 18.66 4.53 12.53
N GLU A 151 19.10 5.49 13.31
CA GLU A 151 19.25 5.37 14.77
C GLU A 151 18.00 5.68 15.59
N GLN A 152 16.87 6.06 14.99
CA GLN A 152 15.68 6.44 15.77
C GLN A 152 14.39 5.70 15.43
N ILE A 153 14.48 4.51 14.86
CA ILE A 153 13.33 3.60 14.86
C ILE A 153 13.44 2.72 16.11
N PHE A 154 13.27 3.31 17.29
CA PHE A 154 12.96 2.55 18.49
C PHE A 154 11.54 1.98 18.32
N ILE A 155 11.47 0.74 17.85
CA ILE A 155 10.26 -0.06 17.91
C ILE A 155 10.11 -0.52 19.35
N ASN A 156 9.53 0.33 20.20
CA ASN A 156 9.01 -0.14 21.46
C ASN A 156 7.84 -1.08 21.14
N ASN A 157 8.03 -2.37 21.39
CA ASN A 157 7.08 -3.46 21.14
C ASN A 157 5.73 -3.34 21.87
N SER A 158 5.49 -2.27 22.61
CA SER A 158 4.27 -2.10 23.42
C SER A 158 3.29 -1.04 22.93
N SER A 159 3.59 -0.23 21.92
CA SER A 159 2.59 0.71 21.37
C SER A 159 3.02 1.32 20.05
N LEU A 160 2.81 0.60 18.93
CA LEU A 160 2.68 1.20 17.60
C LEU A 160 1.29 1.86 17.49
N SER A 161 1.05 2.83 18.34
CA SER A 161 -0.05 3.77 18.23
C SER A 161 0.52 5.04 17.61
N CYS A 162 -0.10 5.56 16.57
CA CYS A 162 0.08 6.94 16.17
C CYS A 162 -0.44 7.85 17.29
N LYS A 163 0.30 7.94 18.39
CA LYS A 163 0.02 8.91 19.45
C LYS A 163 0.37 10.27 18.91
N GLY A 164 -0.63 11.07 18.65
CA GLY A 164 -0.43 12.46 18.31
C GLY A 164 -1.45 13.10 17.38
N PHE A 165 -2.71 12.68 17.43
CA PHE A 165 -3.78 13.55 16.98
C PHE A 165 -4.47 14.12 18.22
N PRO A 166 -4.35 15.44 18.50
CA PRO A 166 -5.20 16.09 19.48
C PRO A 166 -6.63 16.01 18.94
N GLY A 167 -7.45 15.18 19.58
CA GLY A 167 -8.89 15.15 19.32
C GLY A 167 -9.52 16.40 19.94
N SER A 168 -9.73 17.41 19.12
CA SER A 168 -10.83 18.38 19.26
C SER A 168 -10.74 19.33 18.07
N VAL A 169 -11.53 19.07 17.06
CA VAL A 169 -11.96 20.09 16.12
C VAL A 169 -12.85 21.04 16.93
N PRO A 170 -12.58 22.37 16.91
CA PRO A 170 -13.47 23.34 17.55
C PRO A 170 -14.87 23.21 16.94
N LYS A 171 -15.89 23.20 17.79
CA LYS A 171 -17.29 23.32 17.37
C LYS A 171 -17.44 24.57 16.52
N GLU A 172 -18.05 24.39 15.34
CA GLU A 172 -18.43 25.49 14.47
C GLU A 172 -19.16 26.57 15.27
N GLN A 173 -18.59 27.76 15.29
CA GLN A 173 -19.34 28.97 15.64
C GLN A 173 -20.18 29.33 14.42
N ASN A 174 -21.50 29.24 14.61
CA ASN A 174 -22.49 29.79 13.71
C ASN A 174 -22.21 31.28 13.50
N TYR A 175 -21.89 31.67 12.29
CA TYR A 175 -22.04 33.04 11.83
C TYR A 175 -23.41 33.19 11.19
N CYS A 176 -24.24 34.07 11.79
CA CYS A 176 -25.43 34.65 11.21
C CYS A 176 -25.11 35.42 9.92
#